data_bbab30a7a0147d0c87af787052bac23b
#
_entry.id   bbab30a7a0147d0c87af787052bac23b
#
_cell.length_a   1.000
_cell.length_b   1.000
_cell.length_c   1.000
_cell.angle_alpha   90.00
_cell.angle_beta   90.00
_cell.angle_gamma   90.00
#
_symmetry.space_group_name_H-M   'P 1'
#
loop_
_entity.id
_entity.type
_entity.pdbx_description
1 polymer ?
#
loop_
_entity_poly.entity_id
_entity_poly.type
_entity_poly.pdbx_seq_one_letter_code
_entity_poly.pdbx_strand_id
1 'polypeptide(L)'
;TEKCDIRNMSVRELVEMGRSPYTGFWGRLDKEDKQVVEESIALVRIENLASRMVHTLSDGERQKVMIAKALAQETPVIFLDEPTAFLDFPSKVEIMQLLHHLTRSTNKTIFLSTHDLELALQIADKIWLMDRTNGITPGTPEDLALSGHLSGFFARKGIVFDTETGLFRIDNR
;
A
#
# COMPACT_ATOMS: atom_id res chain seq x y z
N THR A 1 -29.24 -6.93 8.11
CA THR A 1 -28.05 -6.33 7.45
C THR A 1 -27.51 -7.35 6.48
N GLU A 2 -27.92 -7.27 5.22
CA GLU A 2 -27.31 -8.07 4.17
C GLU A 2 -25.82 -7.74 4.14
N LYS A 3 -24.99 -8.76 4.37
CA LYS A 3 -23.54 -8.65 4.13
C LYS A 3 -23.39 -8.41 2.63
N CYS A 4 -23.01 -7.19 2.25
CA CYS A 4 -22.69 -6.87 0.87
C CYS A 4 -21.57 -7.83 0.44
N ASP A 5 -21.89 -8.79 -0.41
CA ASP A 5 -20.91 -9.77 -0.88
C ASP A 5 -20.04 -9.10 -1.96
N ILE A 6 -18.92 -8.57 -1.52
CA ILE A 6 -17.93 -7.86 -2.36
C ILE A 6 -17.54 -8.71 -3.60
N ARG A 7 -17.68 -10.03 -3.51
CA ARG A 7 -17.35 -10.95 -4.62
C ARG A 7 -18.22 -10.73 -5.84
N ASN A 8 -19.47 -10.32 -5.64
CA ASN A 8 -20.45 -10.12 -6.71
C ASN A 8 -20.52 -8.67 -7.22
N MET A 9 -19.55 -7.84 -6.85
CA MET A 9 -19.43 -6.47 -7.32
C MET A 9 -18.45 -6.37 -8.48
N SER A 10 -18.70 -5.44 -9.38
CA SER A 10 -17.70 -5.01 -10.36
C SER A 10 -16.59 -4.19 -9.68
N VAL A 11 -15.44 -4.08 -10.35
CA VAL A 11 -14.35 -3.22 -9.90
C VAL A 11 -14.83 -1.79 -9.67
N ARG A 12 -15.60 -1.24 -10.61
CA ARG A 12 -16.17 0.11 -10.52
C ARG A 12 -17.03 0.27 -9.27
N GLU A 13 -17.99 -0.61 -9.03
CA GLU A 13 -18.85 -0.56 -7.84
C GLU A 13 -18.04 -0.64 -6.53
N LEU A 14 -16.96 -1.43 -6.51
CA LEU A 14 -16.10 -1.49 -5.33
C LEU A 14 -15.33 -0.17 -5.11
N VAL A 15 -14.86 0.50 -6.16
CA VAL A 15 -14.21 1.82 -6.05
C VAL A 15 -15.24 2.89 -5.67
N GLU A 16 -16.46 2.85 -6.20
CA GLU A 16 -17.57 3.72 -5.83
C GLU A 16 -17.89 3.69 -4.33
N MET A 17 -17.72 2.53 -3.66
CA MET A 17 -17.85 2.46 -2.21
C MET A 17 -16.88 3.37 -1.46
N GLY A 18 -15.76 3.77 -2.07
CA GLY A 18 -14.85 4.77 -1.52
C GLY A 18 -15.52 6.13 -1.33
N ARG A 19 -16.56 6.43 -2.10
CA ARG A 19 -17.34 7.68 -2.00
C ARG A 19 -18.42 7.66 -0.93
N SER A 20 -18.62 6.53 -0.23
CA SER A 20 -19.66 6.41 0.80
C SER A 20 -19.69 7.54 1.84
N PRO A 21 -18.55 8.14 2.28
CA PRO A 21 -18.57 9.27 3.20
C PRO A 21 -19.19 10.56 2.62
N TYR A 22 -19.26 10.68 1.28
CA TYR A 22 -19.72 11.87 0.58
C TYR A 22 -21.14 11.70 0.05
N THR A 23 -21.61 10.47 -0.16
CA THR A 23 -22.98 10.18 -0.58
C THR A 23 -23.94 10.38 0.58
N GLY A 24 -24.97 11.20 0.42
CA GLY A 24 -25.98 11.41 1.44
C GLY A 24 -26.74 10.13 1.83
N PHE A 25 -27.81 10.27 2.62
CA PHE A 25 -28.63 9.15 3.16
C PHE A 25 -29.04 8.10 2.11
N TRP A 26 -29.22 8.51 0.86
CA TRP A 26 -29.63 7.62 -0.24
C TRP A 26 -28.47 6.92 -0.96
N GLY A 27 -27.22 7.17 -0.58
CA GLY A 27 -26.04 6.53 -1.19
C GLY A 27 -25.87 6.80 -2.69
N ARG A 28 -26.46 7.90 -3.22
CA ARG A 28 -26.38 8.22 -4.64
C ARG A 28 -25.13 9.02 -4.95
N LEU A 29 -24.37 8.53 -5.92
CA LEU A 29 -23.21 9.23 -6.48
C LEU A 29 -23.68 10.35 -7.41
N ASP A 30 -23.18 11.55 -7.19
CA ASP A 30 -23.35 12.66 -8.11
C ASP A 30 -22.34 12.63 -9.28
N LYS A 31 -22.28 13.70 -10.05
CA LYS A 31 -21.37 13.79 -11.19
C LYS A 31 -19.91 13.90 -10.76
N GLU A 32 -19.65 14.61 -9.68
CA GLU A 32 -18.30 14.81 -9.12
C GLU A 32 -17.79 13.50 -8.52
N ASP A 33 -18.60 12.80 -7.75
CA ASP A 33 -18.27 11.48 -7.22
C ASP A 33 -17.86 10.50 -8.33
N LYS A 34 -18.63 10.46 -9.43
CA LYS A 34 -18.32 9.59 -10.58
C LYS A 34 -16.99 9.96 -11.23
N GLN A 35 -16.69 11.23 -11.33
CA GLN A 35 -15.43 11.71 -11.87
C GLN A 35 -14.26 11.26 -11.00
N VAL A 36 -14.35 11.42 -9.67
CA VAL A 36 -13.33 10.95 -8.71
C VAL A 36 -13.09 9.44 -8.81
N VAL A 37 -14.16 8.66 -9.02
CA VAL A 37 -14.04 7.20 -9.24
C VAL A 37 -13.24 6.89 -10.50
N GLU A 38 -13.58 7.54 -11.65
CA GLU A 38 -12.85 7.34 -12.91
C GLU A 38 -11.36 7.74 -12.78
N GLU A 39 -11.09 8.89 -12.17
CA GLU A 39 -9.72 9.35 -11.91
C GLU A 39 -8.96 8.39 -11.03
N SER A 40 -9.58 7.85 -9.97
CA SER A 40 -8.96 6.86 -9.09
C SER A 40 -8.63 5.57 -9.81
N ILE A 41 -9.49 5.08 -10.70
CA ILE A 41 -9.27 3.90 -11.54
C ILE A 41 -8.10 4.15 -12.51
N ALA A 42 -8.05 5.32 -13.13
CA ALA A 42 -6.99 5.70 -14.06
C ALA A 42 -5.63 5.84 -13.36
N LEU A 43 -5.58 6.43 -12.16
CA LEU A 43 -4.35 6.59 -11.38
C LEU A 43 -3.66 5.26 -11.07
N VAL A 44 -4.42 4.19 -10.88
CA VAL A 44 -3.86 2.85 -10.64
C VAL A 44 -3.80 1.98 -11.90
N ARG A 45 -4.18 2.53 -13.08
CA ARG A 45 -4.08 1.89 -14.41
C ARG A 45 -4.88 0.58 -14.52
N ILE A 46 -6.14 0.60 -14.07
CA ILE A 46 -7.04 -0.56 -14.12
C ILE A 46 -8.34 -0.28 -14.90
N GLU A 47 -8.34 0.67 -15.83
CA GLU A 47 -9.50 1.05 -16.62
C GLU A 47 -10.12 -0.14 -17.36
N ASN A 48 -9.25 -1.03 -17.87
CA ASN A 48 -9.64 -2.26 -18.56
C ASN A 48 -10.31 -3.29 -17.64
N LEU A 49 -10.20 -3.14 -16.33
CA LEU A 49 -10.80 -4.03 -15.33
C LEU A 49 -12.11 -3.48 -14.76
N ALA A 50 -12.48 -2.23 -15.05
CA ALA A 50 -13.57 -1.51 -14.39
C ALA A 50 -14.93 -2.26 -14.40
N SER A 51 -15.22 -3.01 -15.46
CA SER A 51 -16.45 -3.81 -15.60
C SER A 51 -16.31 -5.27 -15.14
N ARG A 52 -15.10 -5.72 -14.78
CA ARG A 52 -14.88 -7.11 -14.33
C ARG A 52 -15.38 -7.30 -12.90
N MET A 53 -15.84 -8.51 -12.61
CA MET A 53 -16.22 -8.90 -11.25
C MET A 53 -14.99 -9.11 -10.36
N VAL A 54 -15.04 -8.62 -9.14
CA VAL A 54 -13.91 -8.65 -8.18
C VAL A 54 -13.39 -10.08 -7.92
N HIS A 55 -14.27 -11.08 -7.91
CA HIS A 55 -13.88 -12.48 -7.70
C HIS A 55 -13.06 -13.09 -8.87
N THR A 56 -13.04 -12.43 -10.03
CA THR A 56 -12.28 -12.89 -11.22
C THR A 56 -10.88 -12.30 -11.32
N LEU A 57 -10.51 -11.44 -10.38
CA LEU A 57 -9.24 -10.74 -10.37
C LEU A 57 -8.13 -11.60 -9.75
N SER A 58 -6.91 -11.44 -10.25
CA SER A 58 -5.70 -11.87 -9.54
C SER A 58 -5.53 -11.07 -8.24
N ASP A 59 -4.67 -11.57 -7.34
CA ASP A 59 -4.42 -10.88 -6.07
C ASP A 59 -3.79 -9.49 -6.29
N GLY A 60 -2.86 -9.35 -7.25
CA GLY A 60 -2.27 -8.05 -7.62
C GLY A 60 -3.30 -7.08 -8.22
N GLU A 61 -4.17 -7.54 -9.12
CA GLU A 61 -5.28 -6.73 -9.66
C GLU A 61 -6.24 -6.30 -8.55
N ARG A 62 -6.58 -7.21 -7.64
CA ARG A 62 -7.45 -6.92 -6.49
C ARG A 62 -6.82 -5.87 -5.58
N GLN A 63 -5.51 -5.96 -5.34
CA GLN A 63 -4.79 -4.97 -4.54
C GLN A 63 -4.84 -3.58 -5.17
N LYS A 64 -4.65 -3.45 -6.49
CA LYS A 64 -4.83 -2.18 -7.21
C LYS A 64 -6.23 -1.61 -7.05
N VAL A 65 -7.28 -2.45 -7.11
CA VAL A 65 -8.66 -2.03 -6.88
C VAL A 65 -8.86 -1.48 -5.47
N MET A 66 -8.27 -2.11 -4.45
CA MET A 66 -8.34 -1.63 -3.07
C MET A 66 -7.62 -0.29 -2.90
N ILE A 67 -6.50 -0.08 -3.59
CA ILE A 67 -5.80 1.21 -3.63
C ILE A 67 -6.67 2.27 -4.32
N ALA A 68 -7.29 1.95 -5.47
CA ALA A 68 -8.22 2.86 -6.15
C ALA A 68 -9.39 3.28 -5.26
N LYS A 69 -9.98 2.33 -4.53
CA LYS A 69 -11.02 2.60 -3.54
C LYS A 69 -10.54 3.57 -2.45
N ALA A 70 -9.32 3.39 -1.94
CA ALA A 70 -8.75 4.28 -0.94
C ALA A 70 -8.47 5.69 -1.51
N LEU A 71 -8.04 5.79 -2.78
CA LEU A 71 -7.86 7.07 -3.48
C LEU A 71 -9.19 7.81 -3.63
N ALA A 72 -10.27 7.09 -3.97
CA ALA A 72 -11.61 7.65 -4.14
C ALA A 72 -12.19 8.25 -2.84
N GLN A 73 -11.63 7.94 -1.68
CA GLN A 73 -11.99 8.60 -0.42
C GLN A 73 -11.46 10.03 -0.30
N GLU A 74 -10.55 10.45 -1.19
CA GLU A 74 -9.93 11.80 -1.21
C GLU A 74 -9.32 12.25 0.12
N THR A 75 -8.99 11.32 1.02
CA THR A 75 -8.28 11.65 2.26
C THR A 75 -6.84 12.08 1.99
N PRO A 76 -6.26 13.02 2.75
CA PRO A 76 -4.86 13.42 2.58
C PRO A 76 -3.87 12.33 2.98
N VAL A 77 -4.30 11.36 3.79
CA VAL A 77 -3.49 10.25 4.28
C VAL A 77 -4.20 8.94 3.98
N ILE A 78 -3.44 7.97 3.47
CA ILE A 78 -3.89 6.59 3.20
C ILE A 78 -3.07 5.65 4.05
N PHE A 79 -3.74 4.76 4.78
CA PHE A 79 -3.12 3.68 5.54
C PHE A 79 -3.39 2.34 4.85
N LEU A 80 -2.33 1.58 4.61
CA LEU A 80 -2.38 0.25 3.99
C LEU A 80 -1.72 -0.76 4.93
N ASP A 81 -2.46 -1.79 5.29
CA ASP A 81 -1.93 -2.87 6.12
C ASP A 81 -1.47 -4.00 5.20
N GLU A 82 -0.16 -4.24 5.17
CA GLU A 82 0.51 -5.27 4.38
C GLU A 82 0.04 -5.36 2.92
N PRO A 83 0.10 -4.27 2.13
CA PRO A 83 -0.48 -4.23 0.80
C PRO A 83 0.19 -5.19 -0.20
N THR A 84 1.32 -5.77 0.15
CA THR A 84 2.07 -6.71 -0.67
C THR A 84 1.95 -8.17 -0.19
N ALA A 85 1.17 -8.42 0.88
CA ALA A 85 0.98 -9.78 1.39
C ALA A 85 0.36 -10.70 0.33
N PHE A 86 0.84 -11.94 0.30
CA PHE A 86 0.39 -13.01 -0.63
C PHE A 86 0.67 -12.76 -2.12
N LEU A 87 1.35 -11.68 -2.48
CA LEU A 87 1.77 -11.41 -3.85
C LEU A 87 3.10 -12.10 -4.17
N ASP A 88 3.28 -12.49 -5.43
CA ASP A 88 4.59 -12.87 -5.94
C ASP A 88 5.53 -11.65 -6.04
N PHE A 89 6.82 -11.89 -6.14
CA PHE A 89 7.81 -10.81 -6.10
C PHE A 89 7.61 -9.73 -7.18
N PRO A 90 7.33 -10.07 -8.47
CA PRO A 90 7.05 -9.05 -9.47
C PRO A 90 5.83 -8.17 -9.12
N SER A 91 4.75 -8.78 -8.65
CA SER A 91 3.54 -8.05 -8.23
C SER A 91 3.79 -7.16 -7.01
N LYS A 92 4.62 -7.60 -6.04
CA LYS A 92 5.05 -6.76 -4.91
C LYS A 92 5.78 -5.51 -5.37
N VAL A 93 6.76 -5.67 -6.27
CA VAL A 93 7.51 -4.55 -6.84
C VAL A 93 6.57 -3.59 -7.57
N GLU A 94 5.63 -4.11 -8.37
CA GLU A 94 4.67 -3.30 -9.09
C GLU A 94 3.78 -2.46 -8.15
N ILE A 95 3.24 -3.07 -7.08
CA ILE A 95 2.44 -2.36 -6.08
C ILE A 95 3.27 -1.29 -5.36
N MET A 96 4.49 -1.60 -4.93
CA MET A 96 5.35 -0.64 -4.25
C MET A 96 5.72 0.54 -5.16
N GLN A 97 6.04 0.29 -6.43
CA GLN A 97 6.30 1.34 -7.42
C GLN A 97 5.06 2.20 -7.68
N LEU A 98 3.88 1.58 -7.76
CA LEU A 98 2.61 2.29 -7.89
C LEU A 98 2.39 3.24 -6.71
N LEU A 99 2.54 2.75 -5.47
CA LEU A 99 2.37 3.56 -4.26
C LEU A 99 3.37 4.72 -4.22
N HIS A 100 4.63 4.49 -4.56
CA HIS A 100 5.64 5.55 -4.68
C HIS A 100 5.26 6.58 -5.74
N HIS A 101 4.81 6.14 -6.92
CA HIS A 101 4.33 7.04 -7.96
C HIS A 101 3.15 7.89 -7.49
N LEU A 102 2.19 7.30 -6.79
CA LEU A 102 1.03 8.00 -6.25
C LEU A 102 1.43 9.10 -5.26
N THR A 103 2.41 8.89 -4.40
CA THR A 103 2.89 9.94 -3.48
C THR A 103 3.51 11.13 -4.24
N ARG A 104 4.10 10.90 -5.42
CA ARG A 104 4.71 11.95 -6.24
C ARG A 104 3.71 12.67 -7.16
N SER A 105 2.69 11.95 -7.64
CA SER A 105 1.69 12.48 -8.57
C SER A 105 0.45 13.06 -7.88
N THR A 106 0.24 12.75 -6.61
CA THR A 106 -0.86 13.27 -5.80
C THR A 106 -0.31 13.94 -4.55
N ASN A 107 -1.04 14.85 -3.94
CA ASN A 107 -0.63 15.47 -2.68
C ASN A 107 -1.07 14.61 -1.48
N LYS A 108 -0.77 13.32 -1.51
CA LYS A 108 -1.18 12.35 -0.48
C LYS A 108 0.02 11.74 0.22
N THR A 109 -0.13 11.49 1.51
CA THR A 109 0.82 10.69 2.29
C THR A 109 0.31 9.26 2.38
N ILE A 110 1.17 8.30 2.06
CA ILE A 110 0.84 6.88 2.15
C ILE A 110 1.67 6.23 3.26
N PHE A 111 0.99 5.70 4.27
CA PHE A 111 1.59 4.84 5.29
C PHE A 111 1.25 3.40 4.98
N LEU A 112 2.25 2.53 5.03
CA LEU A 112 2.02 1.09 4.89
C LEU A 112 2.78 0.31 5.96
N SER A 113 2.19 -0.77 6.46
CA SER A 113 2.91 -1.81 7.17
C SER A 113 3.47 -2.81 6.16
N THR A 114 4.67 -3.37 6.42
CA THR A 114 5.23 -4.41 5.56
C THR A 114 6.26 -5.25 6.30
N HIS A 115 6.38 -6.50 5.87
CA HIS A 115 7.48 -7.40 6.23
C HIS A 115 8.55 -7.46 5.12
N ASP A 116 8.32 -6.84 3.97
CA ASP A 116 9.25 -6.78 2.84
C ASP A 116 10.25 -5.64 3.02
N LEU A 117 11.17 -5.84 3.95
CA LEU A 117 12.10 -4.80 4.37
C LEU A 117 13.01 -4.33 3.23
N GLU A 118 13.49 -5.24 2.37
CA GLU A 118 14.35 -4.87 1.26
C GLU A 118 13.64 -3.94 0.28
N LEU A 119 12.37 -4.19 -0.03
CA LEU A 119 11.57 -3.29 -0.86
C LEU A 119 11.29 -1.96 -0.15
N ALA A 120 11.03 -1.99 1.15
CA ALA A 120 10.81 -0.77 1.93
C ALA A 120 12.06 0.13 1.92
N LEU A 121 13.25 -0.44 2.12
CA LEU A 121 14.51 0.30 2.11
C LEU A 121 14.82 0.94 0.75
N GLN A 122 14.35 0.35 -0.36
CA GLN A 122 14.61 0.86 -1.70
C GLN A 122 13.61 1.95 -2.13
N ILE A 123 12.40 1.97 -1.57
CA ILE A 123 11.29 2.76 -2.12
C ILE A 123 10.76 3.81 -1.13
N ALA A 124 10.81 3.54 0.18
CA ALA A 124 10.21 4.42 1.16
C ALA A 124 11.03 5.72 1.37
N ASP A 125 10.36 6.87 1.45
CA ASP A 125 10.99 8.13 1.84
C ASP A 125 11.37 8.14 3.33
N LYS A 126 10.55 7.46 4.17
CA LYS A 126 10.76 7.31 5.62
C LYS A 126 10.31 5.94 6.09
N ILE A 127 11.01 5.41 7.07
CA ILE A 127 10.72 4.13 7.72
C ILE A 127 10.53 4.37 9.21
N TRP A 128 9.57 3.69 9.80
CA TRP A 128 9.35 3.61 11.23
C TRP A 128 9.64 2.19 11.68
N LEU A 129 10.79 1.97 12.32
CA LEU A 129 11.09 0.69 12.96
C LEU A 129 10.33 0.61 14.27
N MET A 130 9.44 -0.39 14.40
CA MET A 130 8.62 -0.58 15.59
C MET A 130 9.14 -1.77 16.39
N ASP A 131 9.66 -1.52 17.58
CA ASP A 131 10.16 -2.54 18.51
C ASP A 131 9.40 -2.44 19.83
N ARG A 132 9.07 -3.58 20.42
CA ARG A 132 8.42 -3.63 21.74
C ARG A 132 9.27 -3.05 22.87
N THR A 133 10.59 -3.09 22.73
CA THR A 133 11.55 -2.65 23.76
C THR A 133 11.92 -1.17 23.59
N ASN A 134 12.16 -0.75 22.35
CA ASN A 134 12.70 0.58 22.03
C ASN A 134 11.63 1.55 21.49
N GLY A 135 10.38 1.08 21.35
CA GLY A 135 9.29 1.89 20.79
C GLY A 135 9.41 2.09 19.28
N ILE A 136 9.26 3.33 18.83
CA ILE A 136 9.29 3.69 17.41
C ILE A 136 10.56 4.48 17.13
N THR A 137 11.36 4.03 16.17
CA THR A 137 12.54 4.73 15.65
C THR A 137 12.26 5.15 14.21
N PRO A 138 11.95 6.44 13.96
CA PRO A 138 11.74 6.97 12.61
C PRO A 138 13.07 7.40 11.98
N GLY A 139 13.19 7.26 10.65
CA GLY A 139 14.34 7.75 9.89
C GLY A 139 14.16 7.55 8.40
N THR A 140 15.08 8.14 7.61
CA THR A 140 15.23 7.71 6.21
C THR A 140 15.90 6.34 6.17
N PRO A 141 15.79 5.58 5.07
CA PRO A 141 16.54 4.32 4.92
C PRO A 141 18.03 4.49 5.21
N GLU A 142 18.65 5.54 4.69
CA GLU A 142 20.07 5.85 4.85
C GLU A 142 20.41 6.16 6.31
N ASP A 143 19.65 7.02 6.99
CA ASP A 143 19.89 7.38 8.38
C ASP A 143 19.82 6.16 9.30
N LEU A 144 18.82 5.27 9.08
CA LEU A 144 18.65 4.06 9.86
C LEU A 144 19.76 3.03 9.61
N ALA A 145 20.29 2.99 8.38
CA ALA A 145 21.44 2.15 8.05
C ALA A 145 22.72 2.66 8.70
N LEU A 146 23.06 3.94 8.52
CA LEU A 146 24.29 4.55 9.01
C LEU A 146 24.35 4.64 10.54
N SER A 147 23.22 4.89 11.20
CA SER A 147 23.14 4.94 12.67
C SER A 147 23.20 3.56 13.34
N GLY A 148 23.18 2.48 12.56
CA GLY A 148 23.19 1.11 13.09
C GLY A 148 21.83 0.63 13.64
N HIS A 149 20.76 1.43 13.52
CA HIS A 149 19.43 1.05 14.01
C HIS A 149 18.88 -0.19 13.28
N LEU A 150 19.13 -0.32 11.98
CA LEU A 150 18.75 -1.54 11.22
C LEU A 150 19.50 -2.75 11.75
N SER A 151 20.81 -2.66 11.91
CA SER A 151 21.62 -3.76 12.47
C SER A 151 21.15 -4.16 13.87
N GLY A 152 20.92 -3.18 14.75
CA GLY A 152 20.42 -3.43 16.10
C GLY A 152 19.03 -4.06 16.16
N PHE A 153 18.13 -3.66 15.26
CA PHE A 153 16.77 -4.19 15.17
C PHE A 153 16.74 -5.68 14.76
N PHE A 154 17.65 -6.10 13.87
CA PHE A 154 17.71 -7.46 13.34
C PHE A 154 18.74 -8.37 14.02
N ALA A 155 19.74 -7.83 14.70
CA ALA A 155 20.81 -8.62 15.35
C ALA A 155 20.27 -9.70 16.31
N ARG A 156 19.15 -9.42 16.99
CA ARG A 156 18.50 -10.39 17.91
C ARG A 156 17.94 -11.63 17.21
N LYS A 157 17.87 -11.64 15.89
CA LYS A 157 17.31 -12.73 15.07
C LYS A 157 18.41 -13.49 14.31
N GLY A 158 19.69 -13.24 14.60
CA GLY A 158 20.80 -13.81 13.83
C GLY A 158 20.89 -13.26 12.40
N ILE A 159 20.41 -12.03 12.19
CA ILE A 159 20.46 -11.36 10.91
C ILE A 159 21.36 -10.14 11.05
N VAL A 160 22.32 -10.00 10.13
CA VAL A 160 23.24 -8.86 10.08
C VAL A 160 22.88 -8.01 8.86
N PHE A 161 22.69 -6.70 9.06
CA PHE A 161 22.58 -5.75 7.98
C PHE A 161 23.96 -5.28 7.56
N ASP A 162 24.32 -5.52 6.30
CA ASP A 162 25.57 -5.09 5.69
C ASP A 162 25.37 -3.68 5.13
N THR A 163 25.97 -2.68 5.76
CA THR A 163 25.85 -1.27 5.36
C THR A 163 26.54 -0.93 4.05
N GLU A 164 27.53 -1.73 3.61
CA GLU A 164 28.23 -1.50 2.35
C GLU A 164 27.38 -1.96 1.15
N THR A 165 26.72 -3.11 1.30
CA THR A 165 25.90 -3.70 0.21
C THR A 165 24.43 -3.36 0.32
N GLY A 166 23.95 -2.87 1.49
CA GLY A 166 22.52 -2.63 1.76
C GLY A 166 21.69 -3.91 1.88
N LEU A 167 22.33 -5.07 2.07
CA LEU A 167 21.70 -6.38 2.10
C LEU A 167 21.68 -6.98 3.51
N PHE A 168 20.71 -7.85 3.76
CA PHE A 168 20.65 -8.66 4.96
C PHE A 168 21.38 -9.99 4.75
N ARG A 169 22.19 -10.38 5.71
CA ARG A 169 22.91 -11.66 5.74
C ARG A 169 22.53 -12.44 7.00
N ILE A 170 22.46 -13.76 6.87
CA ILE A 170 22.26 -14.63 8.02
C ILE A 170 23.62 -14.79 8.73
N ASP A 171 23.67 -14.52 10.03
CA ASP A 171 24.84 -14.82 10.86
C ASP A 171 24.84 -16.32 11.18
N ASN A 172 25.75 -17.05 10.56
CA ASN A 172 25.91 -18.49 10.74
C ASN A 172 26.84 -18.86 11.94
N ARG A 173 26.99 -17.97 12.92
CA ARG A 173 27.80 -18.26 14.11
C ARG A 173 26.99 -18.95 15.19
#